data_6054a4bdfa9ff16189b61a8290994075
#
_entry.id   6054a4bdfa9ff16189b61a8290994075
#
_cell.length_a   1.000
_cell.length_b   1.000
_cell.length_c   1.000
_cell.angle_alpha   90.00
_cell.angle_beta   90.00
_cell.angle_gamma   90.00
#
_symmetry.space_group_name_H-M   'P 1'
#
loop_
_entity.id
_entity.type
_entity.pdbx_description
1 polymer ?
#
loop_
_entity_poly.entity_id
_entity_poly.type
_entity_poly.pdbx_seq_one_letter_code
_entity_poly.pdbx_strand_id
1 'polypeptide(L)'
;MDSTIRPVTTDDVAELQKISRETFKVTFDPFTAPDDMAHFLDEDYATNVLISEIENPNSRFFFLLVGDKIAGYLKVNVGDAQKEHLKENALELQRIYLRSNFQHKGLGNVLFDYAEKIARDEKKDYMWLGVYEKNINAQHFYKRHGFKRVGQHVFQVGDDLQIDWLLLKKL
;
A
#
# COMPACT_ATOMS: atom_id res chain seq x y z
N MET A 1 -20.94 3.60 5.96
CA MET A 1 -20.17 3.44 7.20
C MET A 1 -19.30 4.68 7.38
N ASP A 2 -19.46 5.34 8.50
CA ASP A 2 -18.72 6.57 8.78
C ASP A 2 -17.25 6.25 9.05
N SER A 3 -16.37 6.91 8.30
CA SER A 3 -14.95 6.72 8.43
C SER A 3 -14.21 8.04 8.37
N THR A 4 -13.02 8.07 8.97
CA THR A 4 -12.12 9.21 8.92
C THR A 4 -10.72 8.73 8.54
N ILE A 5 -9.93 9.63 7.96
CA ILE A 5 -8.54 9.34 7.60
C ILE A 5 -7.65 10.36 8.34
N ARG A 6 -6.59 9.88 8.97
CA ARG A 6 -5.61 10.73 9.64
C ARG A 6 -4.18 10.32 9.31
N PRO A 7 -3.22 11.25 9.33
CA PRO A 7 -1.81 10.91 9.17
C PRO A 7 -1.32 10.01 10.31
N VAL A 8 -0.37 9.13 9.98
CA VAL A 8 0.37 8.31 10.93
C VAL A 8 1.61 9.07 11.38
N THR A 9 1.90 9.04 12.67
CA THR A 9 3.12 9.61 13.25
C THR A 9 3.98 8.52 13.86
N THR A 10 5.19 8.86 14.31
CA THR A 10 6.08 7.89 14.96
C THR A 10 5.51 7.34 16.26
N ASP A 11 4.58 8.06 16.91
CA ASP A 11 3.85 7.55 18.07
C ASP A 11 2.94 6.37 17.73
N ASP A 12 2.59 6.21 16.46
CA ASP A 12 1.71 5.15 15.95
C ASP A 12 2.46 3.91 15.48
N VAL A 13 3.78 3.86 15.63
CA VAL A 13 4.59 2.80 14.97
C VAL A 13 4.16 1.39 15.38
N ALA A 14 3.79 1.18 16.65
CA ALA A 14 3.35 -0.14 17.12
C ALA A 14 2.06 -0.58 16.42
N GLU A 15 1.10 0.32 16.27
CA GLU A 15 -0.16 0.04 15.57
C GLU A 15 0.06 -0.15 14.08
N LEU A 16 0.95 0.65 13.49
CA LEU A 16 1.31 0.52 12.07
C LEU A 16 1.98 -0.83 11.81
N GLN A 17 2.91 -1.25 12.68
CA GLN A 17 3.55 -2.56 12.55
C GLN A 17 2.53 -3.69 12.62
N LYS A 18 1.62 -3.61 13.59
CA LYS A 18 0.60 -4.63 13.79
C LYS A 18 -0.30 -4.78 12.56
N ILE A 19 -0.86 -3.69 12.04
CA ILE A 19 -1.76 -3.75 10.89
C ILE A 19 -1.00 -4.12 9.61
N SER A 20 0.23 -3.65 9.44
CA SER A 20 1.06 -3.97 8.28
C SER A 20 1.35 -5.47 8.21
N ARG A 21 1.76 -6.08 9.32
CA ARG A 21 2.04 -7.52 9.40
C ARG A 21 0.77 -8.33 9.18
N GLU A 22 -0.31 -7.97 9.84
CA GLU A 22 -1.60 -8.66 9.74
C GLU A 22 -2.14 -8.67 8.30
N THR A 23 -2.20 -7.51 7.65
CA THR A 23 -2.80 -7.38 6.32
C THR A 23 -1.92 -7.98 5.22
N PHE A 24 -0.61 -7.84 5.33
CA PHE A 24 0.31 -8.48 4.39
C PHE A 24 0.20 -10.01 4.47
N LYS A 25 0.20 -10.55 5.69
CA LYS A 25 0.09 -11.99 5.91
C LYS A 25 -1.20 -12.56 5.30
N VAL A 26 -2.33 -11.95 5.58
CA VAL A 26 -3.62 -12.39 5.01
C VAL A 26 -3.59 -12.38 3.49
N THR A 27 -3.00 -11.35 2.88
CA THR A 27 -2.97 -11.20 1.42
C THR A 27 -2.06 -12.24 0.75
N PHE A 28 -0.88 -12.51 1.33
CA PHE A 28 0.16 -13.30 0.67
C PHE A 28 0.34 -14.73 1.19
N ASP A 29 -0.24 -15.08 2.35
CA ASP A 29 -0.15 -16.45 2.91
C ASP A 29 -0.54 -17.54 1.91
N PRO A 30 -1.59 -17.39 1.10
CA PRO A 30 -1.97 -18.44 0.14
C PRO A 30 -0.89 -18.75 -0.90
N PHE A 31 0.07 -17.83 -1.09
CA PHE A 31 1.06 -17.88 -2.18
C PHE A 31 2.50 -17.95 -1.67
N THR A 32 2.72 -17.93 -0.36
CA THR A 32 4.05 -17.74 0.23
C THR A 32 4.32 -18.79 1.30
N ALA A 33 5.51 -19.41 1.26
CA ALA A 33 5.93 -20.37 2.29
C ALA A 33 6.01 -19.69 3.66
N PRO A 34 5.66 -20.40 4.76
CA PRO A 34 5.66 -19.82 6.10
C PRO A 34 7.00 -19.20 6.52
N ASP A 35 8.12 -19.82 6.17
CA ASP A 35 9.45 -19.30 6.53
C ASP A 35 9.76 -18.00 5.78
N ASP A 36 9.41 -17.92 4.49
CA ASP A 36 9.59 -16.71 3.70
C ASP A 36 8.70 -15.58 4.21
N MET A 37 7.47 -15.91 4.61
CA MET A 37 6.56 -14.96 5.21
C MET A 37 7.11 -14.40 6.52
N ALA A 38 7.54 -15.25 7.43
CA ALA A 38 8.08 -14.83 8.72
C ALA A 38 9.31 -13.93 8.54
N HIS A 39 10.20 -14.29 7.63
CA HIS A 39 11.40 -13.50 7.34
C HIS A 39 11.06 -12.11 6.79
N PHE A 40 10.14 -12.05 5.83
CA PHE A 40 9.69 -10.77 5.28
C PHE A 40 9.06 -9.88 6.35
N LEU A 41 8.15 -10.43 7.16
CA LEU A 41 7.47 -9.66 8.21
C LEU A 41 8.44 -9.11 9.25
N ASP A 42 9.46 -9.89 9.59
CA ASP A 42 10.45 -9.47 10.60
C ASP A 42 11.40 -8.41 10.07
N GLU A 43 11.77 -8.46 8.79
CA GLU A 43 12.72 -7.50 8.20
C GLU A 43 12.03 -6.24 7.68
N ASP A 44 11.02 -6.39 6.82
CA ASP A 44 10.42 -5.26 6.12
C ASP A 44 9.51 -4.43 7.01
N TYR A 45 8.95 -5.03 8.06
CA TYR A 45 8.10 -4.35 9.02
C TYR A 45 8.73 -4.25 10.41
N ALA A 46 10.06 -4.26 10.50
CA ALA A 46 10.76 -3.97 11.73
C ALA A 46 10.46 -2.53 12.21
N THR A 47 10.45 -2.33 13.52
CA THR A 47 10.13 -1.03 14.12
C THR A 47 11.02 0.09 13.58
N ASN A 48 12.33 -0.15 13.52
CA ASN A 48 13.27 0.85 13.01
C ASN A 48 13.06 1.19 11.53
N VAL A 49 12.68 0.20 10.72
CA VAL A 49 12.37 0.40 9.30
C VAL A 49 11.11 1.28 9.16
N LEU A 50 10.05 0.96 9.89
CA LEU A 50 8.81 1.73 9.84
C LEU A 50 8.99 3.16 10.34
N ILE A 51 9.76 3.37 11.40
CA ILE A 51 10.07 4.72 11.89
C ILE A 51 10.79 5.52 10.80
N SER A 52 11.80 4.93 10.18
CA SER A 52 12.51 5.57 9.08
C SER A 52 11.59 5.95 7.92
N GLU A 53 10.66 5.08 7.57
CA GLU A 53 9.69 5.34 6.50
C GLU A 53 8.70 6.44 6.89
N ILE A 54 8.22 6.47 8.13
CA ILE A 54 7.31 7.53 8.63
C ILE A 54 8.02 8.88 8.60
N GLU A 55 9.30 8.91 8.97
CA GLU A 55 10.09 10.15 9.02
C GLU A 55 10.53 10.65 7.66
N ASN A 56 10.47 9.82 6.61
CA ASN A 56 10.83 10.22 5.26
C ASN A 56 9.80 11.21 4.72
N PRO A 57 10.19 12.46 4.38
CA PRO A 57 9.23 13.47 3.91
C PRO A 57 8.58 13.12 2.57
N ASN A 58 9.17 12.19 1.81
CA ASN A 58 8.63 11.75 0.53
C ASN A 58 7.72 10.51 0.65
N SER A 59 7.53 10.00 1.86
CA SER A 59 6.60 8.91 2.15
C SER A 59 5.56 9.38 3.14
N ARG A 60 4.29 9.01 2.92
CA ARG A 60 3.21 9.38 3.84
C ARG A 60 2.33 8.18 4.12
N PHE A 61 2.06 7.97 5.40
CA PHE A 61 1.16 6.93 5.87
C PHE A 61 -0.10 7.56 6.43
N PHE A 62 -1.24 6.91 6.22
CA PHE A 62 -2.52 7.32 6.76
C PHE A 62 -3.27 6.12 7.32
N PHE A 63 -3.94 6.30 8.45
CA PHE A 63 -4.89 5.32 8.96
C PHE A 63 -6.29 5.67 8.51
N LEU A 64 -7.07 4.65 8.17
CA LEU A 64 -8.52 4.74 8.01
C LEU A 64 -9.16 4.25 9.30
N LEU A 65 -9.98 5.08 9.89
CA LEU A 65 -10.65 4.80 11.17
C LEU A 65 -12.15 4.65 10.96
N VAL A 66 -12.71 3.65 11.61
CA VAL A 66 -14.16 3.48 11.73
C VAL A 66 -14.47 3.54 13.23
N GLY A 67 -15.05 4.65 13.68
CA GLY A 67 -15.10 4.97 15.08
C GLY A 67 -13.68 5.17 15.63
N ASP A 68 -13.33 4.43 16.68
CA ASP A 68 -12.00 4.43 17.27
C ASP A 68 -11.10 3.30 16.77
N LYS A 69 -11.59 2.48 15.83
CA LYS A 69 -10.87 1.31 15.32
C LYS A 69 -10.12 1.64 14.04
N ILE A 70 -8.87 1.17 13.95
CA ILE A 70 -8.09 1.26 12.73
C ILE A 70 -8.56 0.15 11.79
N ALA A 71 -9.24 0.53 10.70
CA ALA A 71 -9.80 -0.40 9.73
C ALA A 71 -8.85 -0.74 8.59
N GLY A 72 -7.95 0.18 8.29
CA GLY A 72 -7.01 0.01 7.18
C GLY A 72 -5.94 1.08 7.18
N TYR A 73 -5.04 1.02 6.20
CA TYR A 73 -4.01 2.03 6.06
C TYR A 73 -3.56 2.20 4.61
N LEU A 74 -2.91 3.32 4.37
CA LEU A 74 -2.45 3.77 3.07
C LEU A 74 -1.00 4.24 3.20
N LYS A 75 -0.15 3.86 2.24
CA LYS A 75 1.18 4.47 2.06
C LYS A 75 1.33 4.98 0.64
N VAL A 76 1.66 6.27 0.51
CA VAL A 76 1.97 6.89 -0.78
C VAL A 76 3.38 7.45 -0.77
N ASN A 77 4.05 7.40 -1.91
CA ASN A 77 5.41 7.89 -2.07
C ASN A 77 5.52 8.84 -3.25
N VAL A 78 6.40 9.83 -3.10
CA VAL A 78 6.79 10.73 -4.20
C VAL A 78 8.32 10.80 -4.24
N GLY A 79 8.87 11.35 -5.32
CA GLY A 79 10.33 11.57 -5.43
C GLY A 79 11.12 10.28 -5.24
N ASP A 80 12.21 10.39 -4.49
CA ASP A 80 13.15 9.28 -4.28
C ASP A 80 12.63 8.18 -3.33
N ALA A 81 11.51 8.40 -2.67
CA ALA A 81 10.87 7.37 -1.84
C ALA A 81 10.15 6.31 -2.68
N GLN A 82 9.88 6.59 -3.95
CA GLN A 82 9.25 5.63 -4.83
C GLN A 82 10.14 4.40 -5.05
N LYS A 83 9.51 3.23 -5.18
CA LYS A 83 10.20 1.95 -5.41
C LYS A 83 11.00 1.96 -6.70
N GLU A 84 10.52 2.65 -7.71
CA GLU A 84 11.22 2.82 -8.97
C GLU A 84 10.75 4.09 -9.67
N HIS A 85 11.53 4.55 -10.64
CA HIS A 85 11.22 5.74 -11.41
C HIS A 85 10.48 5.34 -12.69
N LEU A 86 9.17 5.14 -12.58
CA LEU A 86 8.34 4.69 -13.70
C LEU A 86 7.96 5.83 -14.64
N LYS A 87 7.61 6.98 -14.08
CA LYS A 87 7.20 8.19 -14.81
C LYS A 87 7.65 9.44 -14.06
N GLU A 88 7.89 10.51 -14.83
CA GLU A 88 8.09 11.83 -14.26
C GLU A 88 6.80 12.31 -13.59
N ASN A 89 6.95 13.10 -12.53
CA ASN A 89 5.83 13.73 -11.82
C ASN A 89 4.72 12.75 -11.45
N ALA A 90 5.09 11.66 -10.80
CA ALA A 90 4.19 10.59 -10.42
C ALA A 90 4.10 10.41 -8.91
N LEU A 91 2.99 9.85 -8.46
CA LEU A 91 2.80 9.37 -7.09
C LEU A 91 2.66 7.85 -7.11
N GLU A 92 3.42 7.17 -6.27
CA GLU A 92 3.29 5.73 -6.07
C GLU A 92 2.28 5.45 -4.97
N LEU A 93 1.28 4.62 -5.26
CA LEU A 93 0.41 4.01 -4.26
C LEU A 93 1.05 2.69 -3.84
N GLN A 94 1.89 2.71 -2.79
CA GLN A 94 2.68 1.53 -2.42
C GLN A 94 1.87 0.51 -1.64
N ARG A 95 1.07 0.96 -0.68
CA ARG A 95 0.29 0.07 0.19
C ARG A 95 -1.11 0.64 0.38
N ILE A 96 -2.10 -0.22 0.20
CA ILE A 96 -3.50 0.06 0.49
C ILE A 96 -4.11 -1.24 1.00
N TYR A 97 -4.44 -1.30 2.27
CA TYR A 97 -4.90 -2.51 2.93
C TYR A 97 -6.05 -2.23 3.89
N LEU A 98 -6.98 -3.17 3.94
CA LEU A 98 -8.06 -3.20 4.92
C LEU A 98 -7.96 -4.48 5.74
N ARG A 99 -8.25 -4.40 7.03
CA ARG A 99 -8.44 -5.58 7.86
C ARG A 99 -9.64 -6.38 7.34
N SER A 100 -9.59 -7.70 7.48
CA SER A 100 -10.58 -8.60 6.88
C SER A 100 -12.02 -8.27 7.24
N ASN A 101 -12.27 -7.91 8.51
CA ASN A 101 -13.61 -7.56 8.98
C ASN A 101 -14.13 -6.20 8.50
N PHE A 102 -13.30 -5.44 7.80
CA PHE A 102 -13.70 -4.15 7.21
C PHE A 102 -13.73 -4.18 5.67
N GLN A 103 -13.47 -5.34 5.07
CA GLN A 103 -13.55 -5.51 3.62
C GLN A 103 -15.00 -5.62 3.15
N HIS A 104 -15.21 -5.39 1.84
CA HIS A 104 -16.53 -5.48 1.19
C HIS A 104 -17.56 -4.47 1.72
N LYS A 105 -17.12 -3.31 2.18
CA LYS A 105 -17.97 -2.24 2.71
C LYS A 105 -17.72 -0.90 2.02
N GLY A 106 -17.01 -0.90 0.89
CA GLY A 106 -16.69 0.32 0.15
C GLY A 106 -15.52 1.13 0.70
N LEU A 107 -14.86 0.67 1.76
CA LEU A 107 -13.77 1.41 2.43
C LEU A 107 -12.49 1.46 1.59
N GLY A 108 -12.26 0.46 0.73
CA GLY A 108 -11.15 0.49 -0.21
C GLY A 108 -11.24 1.68 -1.17
N ASN A 109 -12.44 2.01 -1.63
CA ASN A 109 -12.67 3.19 -2.46
C ASN A 109 -12.38 4.48 -1.68
N VAL A 110 -12.74 4.54 -0.40
CA VAL A 110 -12.45 5.70 0.46
C VAL A 110 -10.95 5.95 0.54
N LEU A 111 -10.16 4.90 0.80
CA LEU A 111 -8.70 5.01 0.84
C LEU A 111 -8.12 5.39 -0.52
N PHE A 112 -8.59 4.76 -1.59
CA PHE A 112 -8.11 5.05 -2.94
C PHE A 112 -8.40 6.49 -3.33
N ASP A 113 -9.63 6.95 -3.11
CA ASP A 113 -10.04 8.32 -3.43
C ASP A 113 -9.20 9.35 -2.68
N TYR A 114 -8.81 9.04 -1.44
CA TYR A 114 -7.93 9.90 -0.67
C TYR A 114 -6.54 9.98 -1.30
N ALA A 115 -5.97 8.84 -1.72
CA ALA A 115 -4.68 8.82 -2.41
C ALA A 115 -4.72 9.60 -3.73
N GLU A 116 -5.78 9.42 -4.51
CA GLU A 116 -5.94 10.15 -5.78
C GLU A 116 -6.09 11.65 -5.53
N LYS A 117 -6.83 12.04 -4.47
CA LYS A 117 -6.95 13.44 -4.09
C LYS A 117 -5.58 14.05 -3.77
N ILE A 118 -4.74 13.34 -3.02
CA ILE A 118 -3.37 13.81 -2.74
C ILE A 118 -2.61 14.04 -4.06
N ALA A 119 -2.67 13.08 -4.97
CA ALA A 119 -1.97 13.18 -6.24
C ALA A 119 -2.45 14.38 -7.06
N ARG A 120 -3.76 14.62 -7.11
CA ARG A 120 -4.33 15.74 -7.86
C ARG A 120 -4.03 17.09 -7.19
N ASP A 121 -4.12 17.18 -5.86
CA ASP A 121 -3.81 18.39 -5.11
C ASP A 121 -2.34 18.79 -5.28
N GLU A 122 -1.44 17.83 -5.43
CA GLU A 122 -0.02 18.06 -5.67
C GLU A 122 0.33 18.16 -7.15
N LYS A 123 -0.68 18.19 -8.01
CA LYS A 123 -0.52 18.36 -9.47
C LYS A 123 0.34 17.29 -10.11
N LYS A 124 0.22 16.05 -9.64
CA LYS A 124 0.87 14.92 -10.27
C LYS A 124 0.19 14.59 -11.60
N ASP A 125 0.97 14.11 -12.56
CA ASP A 125 0.45 13.70 -13.87
C ASP A 125 0.00 12.25 -13.88
N TYR A 126 0.57 11.44 -12.99
CA TYR A 126 0.35 9.98 -12.95
C TYR A 126 0.28 9.45 -11.53
N MET A 127 -0.48 8.37 -11.38
CA MET A 127 -0.36 7.44 -10.25
C MET A 127 0.10 6.09 -10.77
N TRP A 128 0.92 5.38 -10.00
CA TRP A 128 1.33 4.03 -10.36
C TRP A 128 1.43 3.15 -9.11
N LEU A 129 1.42 1.84 -9.34
CA LEU A 129 1.55 0.85 -8.27
C LEU A 129 2.09 -0.46 -8.83
N GLY A 130 2.58 -1.31 -7.91
CA GLY A 130 2.84 -2.72 -8.17
C GLY A 130 1.75 -3.56 -7.54
N VAL A 131 1.24 -4.55 -8.26
CA VAL A 131 0.26 -5.50 -7.75
C VAL A 131 0.71 -6.92 -8.07
N TYR A 132 0.63 -7.81 -7.07
CA TYR A 132 1.01 -9.21 -7.27
C TYR A 132 0.18 -9.85 -8.39
N GLU A 133 0.86 -10.57 -9.29
CA GLU A 133 0.22 -11.14 -10.48
C GLU A 133 -0.92 -12.11 -10.16
N LYS A 134 -0.90 -12.73 -8.97
CA LYS A 134 -1.95 -13.67 -8.53
C LYS A 134 -3.06 -13.00 -7.73
N ASN A 135 -2.94 -11.71 -7.42
CA ASN A 135 -3.97 -10.97 -6.70
C ASN A 135 -5.03 -10.42 -7.65
N ILE A 136 -5.89 -11.30 -8.12
CA ILE A 136 -6.89 -11.01 -9.16
C ILE A 136 -7.90 -9.96 -8.69
N ASN A 137 -8.34 -10.04 -7.43
CA ASN A 137 -9.29 -9.08 -6.89
C ASN A 137 -8.74 -7.66 -6.89
N ALA A 138 -7.47 -7.49 -6.50
CA ALA A 138 -6.82 -6.19 -6.52
C ALA A 138 -6.65 -5.67 -7.95
N GLN A 139 -6.30 -6.54 -8.89
CA GLN A 139 -6.19 -6.15 -10.30
C GLN A 139 -7.51 -5.60 -10.84
N HIS A 140 -8.63 -6.26 -10.51
CA HIS A 140 -9.97 -5.80 -10.91
C HIS A 140 -10.31 -4.45 -10.26
N PHE A 141 -9.97 -4.29 -8.98
CA PHE A 141 -10.17 -3.04 -8.26
C PHE A 141 -9.46 -1.87 -8.94
N TYR A 142 -8.17 -2.04 -9.25
CA TYR A 142 -7.39 -0.98 -9.90
C TYR A 142 -7.84 -0.71 -11.33
N LYS A 143 -8.23 -1.74 -12.05
CA LYS A 143 -8.79 -1.58 -13.40
C LYS A 143 -10.04 -0.71 -13.37
N ARG A 144 -10.93 -0.94 -12.40
CA ARG A 144 -12.13 -0.10 -12.23
C ARG A 144 -11.79 1.36 -11.94
N HIS A 145 -10.64 1.60 -11.31
CA HIS A 145 -10.15 2.95 -11.01
C HIS A 145 -9.33 3.57 -12.15
N GLY A 146 -9.25 2.93 -13.30
CA GLY A 146 -8.64 3.50 -14.49
C GLY A 146 -7.18 3.17 -14.70
N PHE A 147 -6.62 2.21 -13.95
CA PHE A 147 -5.24 1.76 -14.15
C PHE A 147 -5.12 0.82 -15.33
N LYS A 148 -3.97 0.88 -16.00
CA LYS A 148 -3.58 -0.03 -17.09
C LYS A 148 -2.23 -0.64 -16.79
N ARG A 149 -2.05 -1.91 -17.16
CA ARG A 149 -0.76 -2.58 -17.01
C ARG A 149 0.23 -2.01 -18.02
N VAL A 150 1.43 -1.66 -17.53
CA VAL A 150 2.52 -1.12 -18.37
C VAL A 150 3.82 -1.91 -18.26
N GLY A 151 3.91 -2.87 -17.34
CA GLY A 151 5.11 -3.67 -17.16
C GLY A 151 5.01 -4.61 -15.97
N GLN A 152 6.16 -5.08 -15.53
CA GLN A 152 6.28 -5.94 -14.34
C GLN A 152 7.65 -5.78 -13.71
N HIS A 153 7.77 -6.14 -12.42
CA HIS A 153 9.04 -6.28 -11.73
C HIS A 153 9.02 -7.48 -10.79
N VAL A 154 10.21 -7.88 -10.33
CA VAL A 154 10.35 -8.93 -9.31
C VAL A 154 10.19 -8.31 -7.94
N PHE A 155 9.37 -8.96 -7.10
CA PHE A 155 9.15 -8.60 -5.70
C PHE A 155 9.58 -9.76 -4.83
N GLN A 156 10.51 -9.53 -3.90
CA GLN A 156 11.07 -10.59 -3.06
C GLN A 156 10.35 -10.67 -1.71
N VAL A 157 9.89 -11.88 -1.36
CA VAL A 157 9.32 -12.19 -0.05
C VAL A 157 10.14 -13.33 0.54
N GLY A 158 11.04 -13.00 1.50
CA GLY A 158 12.04 -13.96 1.99
C GLY A 158 12.95 -14.41 0.84
N ASP A 159 13.02 -15.70 0.60
CA ASP A 159 13.75 -16.29 -0.53
C ASP A 159 12.87 -16.49 -1.77
N ASP A 160 11.57 -16.21 -1.67
CA ASP A 160 10.62 -16.37 -2.78
C ASP A 160 10.64 -15.13 -3.68
N LEU A 161 10.76 -15.35 -4.98
CA LEU A 161 10.69 -14.29 -6.00
C LEU A 161 9.30 -14.31 -6.61
N GLN A 162 8.57 -13.23 -6.40
CA GLN A 162 7.21 -13.05 -6.92
C GLN A 162 7.20 -11.97 -7.99
N ILE A 163 6.22 -12.01 -8.88
CA ILE A 163 6.10 -11.03 -9.95
C ILE A 163 4.95 -10.09 -9.63
N ASP A 164 5.25 -8.79 -9.64
CA ASP A 164 4.25 -7.73 -9.57
C ASP A 164 4.04 -7.15 -10.97
N TRP A 165 2.78 -6.91 -11.31
CA TRP A 165 2.45 -6.08 -12.47
C TRP A 165 2.56 -4.62 -12.10
N LEU A 166 3.15 -3.83 -13.00
CA LEU A 166 3.18 -2.38 -12.86
C LEU A 166 1.95 -1.80 -13.54
N LEU A 167 1.15 -1.06 -12.76
CA LEU A 167 -0.07 -0.42 -13.24
C LEU A 167 0.09 1.09 -13.19
N LEU A 168 -0.44 1.76 -14.19
CA LEU A 168 -0.32 3.21 -14.36
C LEU A 168 -1.68 3.83 -14.66
N LYS A 169 -1.93 4.97 -14.02
CA LYS A 169 -3.12 5.80 -14.29
C LYS A 169 -2.65 7.22 -14.60
N LYS A 170 -3.10 7.75 -15.74
CA LYS A 170 -2.93 9.16 -16.08
C LYS A 170 -4.02 9.98 -15.38
N LEU A 171 -3.61 11.03 -14.69
CA LEU A 171 -4.52 11.92 -13.96
C LEU A 171 -5.04 13.08 -14.83
#